data_cb2f0101c165c910928cc5fc9af78145
#
_entry.id   cb2f0101c165c910928cc5fc9af78145
#
_cell.length_a   1.000
_cell.length_b   1.000
_cell.length_c   1.000
_cell.angle_alpha   90.00
_cell.angle_beta   90.00
_cell.angle_gamma   90.00
#
_symmetry.space_group_name_H-M   'P 1'
#
loop_
_entity.id
_entity.type
_entity.pdbx_description
1 polymer ?
#
loop_
_entity_poly.entity_id
_entity_poly.type
_entity_poly.pdbx_seq_one_letter_code
_entity_poly.pdbx_strand_id
1 'polypeptide(L)'
;MFLTLLACSWVRADEAAYPLDLPALRVHSPGQPVRTFTLRTLQSMPAATVTARGPADDRVSEWRGVPLAYLLRQLHVSPPADAQLRMRALNDYSVIIPASDISRYSPVIAYQRDGQPMPVESFGPLFLMYPFGQHHELRTQKYYNRAIWQLSEIFIE
;
A
#
# COMPACT_ATOMS: atom_id res chain seq x y z
N MET A 1 -1.04 52.29 26.38
CA MET A 1 0.01 51.44 25.78
C MET A 1 -0.65 50.06 25.53
N PHE A 2 -1.14 49.86 24.29
CA PHE A 2 -1.84 48.63 23.90
C PHE A 2 -0.82 47.66 23.31
N LEU A 3 -0.65 46.51 23.97
CA LEU A 3 0.21 45.43 23.52
C LEU A 3 -0.59 44.54 22.56
N THR A 4 -0.37 44.66 21.24
CA THR A 4 -0.98 43.79 20.24
C THR A 4 -0.22 42.46 20.19
N LEU A 5 -0.77 41.41 20.73
CA LEU A 5 -0.26 40.06 20.57
C LEU A 5 -0.52 39.59 19.13
N LEU A 6 0.51 39.54 18.32
CA LEU A 6 0.52 38.86 17.03
C LEU A 6 0.46 37.33 17.28
N ALA A 7 -0.72 36.74 17.13
CA ALA A 7 -0.85 35.29 17.05
C ALA A 7 -0.23 34.80 15.75
N CYS A 8 0.96 34.25 15.82
CA CYS A 8 1.59 33.54 14.71
C CYS A 8 0.82 32.23 14.49
N SER A 9 -0.12 32.24 13.54
CA SER A 9 -0.78 31.04 13.07
C SER A 9 0.25 30.22 12.28
N TRP A 10 0.75 29.15 12.89
CA TRP A 10 1.52 28.15 12.19
C TRP A 10 0.58 27.46 11.19
N VAL A 11 0.66 27.87 9.93
CA VAL A 11 0.06 27.10 8.83
C VAL A 11 0.87 25.79 8.77
N ARG A 12 0.30 24.72 9.28
CA ARG A 12 0.78 23.38 8.93
C ARG A 12 0.65 23.28 7.43
N ALA A 13 1.77 23.06 6.74
CA ALA A 13 1.73 22.62 5.37
C ALA A 13 0.91 21.31 5.38
N ASP A 14 -0.28 21.38 4.81
CA ASP A 14 -1.13 20.22 4.63
C ASP A 14 -0.36 19.32 3.66
N GLU A 15 0.12 18.17 4.14
CA GLU A 15 0.79 17.19 3.28
C GLU A 15 -0.19 16.84 2.16
N ALA A 16 0.12 17.27 0.94
CA ALA A 16 -0.82 17.16 -0.17
C ALA A 16 -1.11 15.70 -0.48
N ALA A 17 -2.38 15.33 -0.48
CA ALA A 17 -2.80 13.99 -0.89
C ALA A 17 -2.34 13.71 -2.33
N TYR A 18 -1.93 12.46 -2.60
CA TYR A 18 -1.56 12.05 -3.95
C TYR A 18 -2.74 12.24 -4.92
N PRO A 19 -2.54 12.85 -6.11
CA PRO A 19 -3.62 13.12 -7.05
C PRO A 19 -4.31 11.83 -7.51
N LEU A 20 -5.66 11.81 -7.51
CA LEU A 20 -6.46 10.61 -7.79
C LEU A 20 -6.29 10.07 -9.21
N ASP A 21 -6.00 10.94 -10.18
CA ASP A 21 -5.94 10.61 -11.60
C ASP A 21 -4.53 10.37 -12.13
N LEU A 22 -3.50 10.47 -11.27
CA LEU A 22 -2.14 10.11 -11.64
C LEU A 22 -1.91 8.60 -11.51
N PRO A 23 -1.00 8.03 -12.33
CA PRO A 23 -0.56 6.65 -12.20
C PRO A 23 0.01 6.38 -10.80
N ALA A 24 -0.61 5.46 -10.06
CA ALA A 24 -0.19 5.09 -8.72
C ALA A 24 0.45 3.69 -8.66
N LEU A 25 0.01 2.78 -9.52
CA LEU A 25 0.50 1.40 -9.55
C LEU A 25 0.66 0.92 -10.98
N ARG A 26 1.79 0.26 -11.28
CA ARG A 26 2.00 -0.50 -12.51
C ARG A 26 2.16 -1.98 -12.21
N VAL A 27 1.56 -2.83 -13.04
CA VAL A 27 1.69 -4.29 -12.91
C VAL A 27 2.26 -4.85 -14.21
N HIS A 28 3.35 -5.57 -14.07
CA HIS A 28 4.09 -6.23 -15.14
C HIS A 28 3.83 -7.73 -15.05
N SER A 29 3.19 -8.30 -16.08
CA SER A 29 2.91 -9.73 -16.18
C SER A 29 3.59 -10.29 -17.42
N PRO A 30 4.15 -11.51 -17.37
CA PRO A 30 4.79 -12.13 -18.53
C PRO A 30 3.85 -12.20 -19.74
N GLY A 31 4.32 -11.77 -20.89
CA GLY A 31 3.56 -11.84 -22.15
C GLY A 31 2.38 -10.89 -22.25
N GLN A 32 2.20 -9.98 -21.29
CA GLN A 32 1.10 -9.00 -21.31
C GLN A 32 1.63 -7.56 -21.29
N PRO A 33 0.90 -6.60 -21.86
CA PRO A 33 1.22 -5.18 -21.71
C PRO A 33 1.19 -4.77 -20.24
N VAL A 34 2.04 -3.79 -19.87
CA VAL A 34 2.02 -3.19 -18.54
C VAL A 34 0.66 -2.57 -18.26
N ARG A 35 0.06 -2.92 -17.14
CA ARG A 35 -1.22 -2.36 -16.69
C ARG A 35 -0.97 -1.28 -15.65
N THR A 36 -1.55 -0.11 -15.89
CA THR A 36 -1.39 1.06 -15.01
C THR A 36 -2.73 1.38 -14.34
N PHE A 37 -2.68 1.63 -13.04
CA PHE A 37 -3.84 1.99 -12.23
C PHE A 37 -3.62 3.34 -11.55
N THR A 38 -4.63 4.19 -11.60
CA THR A 38 -4.71 5.42 -10.80
C THR A 38 -5.28 5.10 -9.42
N LEU A 39 -5.14 6.02 -8.46
CA LEU A 39 -5.83 5.86 -7.16
C LEU A 39 -7.34 5.79 -7.34
N ARG A 40 -7.91 6.59 -8.25
CA ARG A 40 -9.35 6.56 -8.55
C ARG A 40 -9.79 5.17 -9.00
N THR A 41 -9.04 4.54 -9.89
CA THR A 41 -9.34 3.17 -10.37
C THR A 41 -9.27 2.16 -9.23
N LEU A 42 -8.23 2.23 -8.39
CA LEU A 42 -8.09 1.33 -7.25
C LEU A 42 -9.22 1.52 -6.23
N GLN A 43 -9.61 2.76 -5.95
CA GLN A 43 -10.70 3.08 -5.04
C GLN A 43 -12.08 2.63 -5.54
N SER A 44 -12.25 2.44 -6.85
CA SER A 44 -13.49 1.91 -7.44
C SER A 44 -13.63 0.39 -7.31
N MET A 45 -12.57 -0.31 -6.96
CA MET A 45 -12.57 -1.76 -6.74
C MET A 45 -13.10 -2.12 -5.35
N PRO A 46 -13.62 -3.35 -5.16
CA PRO A 46 -13.95 -3.84 -3.83
C PRO A 46 -12.78 -3.71 -2.87
N ALA A 47 -13.02 -3.09 -1.71
CA ALA A 47 -12.01 -2.83 -0.71
C ALA A 47 -12.09 -3.83 0.44
N ALA A 48 -10.94 -4.08 1.06
CA ALA A 48 -10.83 -4.77 2.35
C ALA A 48 -10.06 -3.90 3.33
N THR A 49 -10.27 -4.15 4.61
CA THR A 49 -9.58 -3.47 5.70
C THR A 49 -8.84 -4.50 6.54
N VAL A 50 -7.58 -4.22 6.85
CA VAL A 50 -6.80 -5.01 7.78
C VAL A 50 -6.38 -4.13 8.95
N THR A 51 -6.36 -4.72 10.15
CA THR A 51 -5.89 -4.05 11.36
C THR A 51 -4.47 -4.48 11.65
N ALA A 52 -3.56 -3.53 11.69
CA ALA A 52 -2.13 -3.79 11.90
C ALA A 52 -1.42 -2.58 12.52
N ARG A 53 -0.28 -2.85 13.18
CA ARG A 53 0.60 -1.77 13.64
C ARG A 53 1.28 -1.10 12.46
N GLY A 54 1.43 0.22 12.53
CA GLY A 54 2.20 0.98 11.57
C GLY A 54 3.71 0.81 11.76
N PRO A 55 4.51 0.98 10.69
CA PRO A 55 5.95 0.77 10.76
C PRO A 55 6.70 1.86 11.53
N ALA A 56 6.14 3.05 11.65
CA ALA A 56 6.84 4.20 12.23
C ALA A 56 6.39 4.58 13.63
N ASP A 57 5.16 4.29 14.01
CA ASP A 57 4.55 4.82 15.24
C ASP A 57 4.03 3.74 16.19
N ASP A 58 4.25 2.48 15.85
CA ASP A 58 3.77 1.31 16.63
C ASP A 58 2.27 1.36 16.98
N ARG A 59 1.51 2.25 16.33
CA ARG A 59 0.07 2.43 16.53
C ARG A 59 -0.70 1.42 15.72
N VAL A 60 -1.67 0.78 16.34
CA VAL A 60 -2.65 -0.07 15.66
C VAL A 60 -3.58 0.83 14.83
N SER A 61 -3.68 0.55 13.55
CA SER A 61 -4.47 1.33 12.60
C SER A 61 -5.27 0.40 11.69
N GLU A 62 -6.31 0.96 11.08
CA GLU A 62 -7.05 0.31 10.01
C GLU A 62 -6.47 0.72 8.65
N TRP A 63 -6.07 -0.29 7.88
CA TRP A 63 -5.50 -0.12 6.54
C TRP A 63 -6.49 -0.63 5.52
N ARG A 64 -7.00 0.28 4.70
CA ARG A 64 -8.03 -0.01 3.70
C ARG A 64 -7.47 0.09 2.29
N GLY A 65 -7.81 -0.89 1.45
CA GLY A 65 -7.39 -0.89 0.05
C GLY A 65 -7.91 -2.09 -0.73
N VAL A 66 -7.26 -2.38 -1.85
CA VAL A 66 -7.63 -3.47 -2.74
C VAL A 66 -6.89 -4.75 -2.31
N PRO A 67 -7.59 -5.88 -2.08
CA PRO A 67 -6.90 -7.16 -1.89
C PRO A 67 -6.03 -7.49 -3.11
N LEU A 68 -4.77 -7.84 -2.89
CA LEU A 68 -3.86 -8.18 -3.99
C LEU A 68 -4.41 -9.34 -4.84
N ALA A 69 -5.04 -10.32 -4.20
CA ALA A 69 -5.71 -11.42 -4.89
C ALA A 69 -6.80 -10.94 -5.85
N TYR A 70 -7.58 -9.93 -5.45
CA TYR A 70 -8.61 -9.36 -6.32
C TYR A 70 -7.99 -8.66 -7.53
N LEU A 71 -6.97 -7.84 -7.34
CA LEU A 71 -6.27 -7.14 -8.41
C LEU A 71 -5.73 -8.13 -9.46
N LEU A 72 -5.09 -9.21 -9.02
CA LEU A 72 -4.56 -10.23 -9.93
C LEU A 72 -5.68 -10.93 -10.73
N ARG A 73 -6.82 -11.23 -10.10
CA ARG A 73 -7.98 -11.78 -10.82
C ARG A 73 -8.50 -10.82 -11.89
N GLN A 74 -8.55 -9.52 -11.63
CA GLN A 74 -8.96 -8.51 -12.61
C GLN A 74 -8.01 -8.45 -13.83
N LEU A 75 -6.76 -8.83 -13.61
CA LEU A 75 -5.74 -8.93 -14.67
C LEU A 75 -5.74 -10.29 -15.38
N HIS A 76 -6.61 -11.22 -14.96
CA HIS A 76 -6.60 -12.62 -15.42
C HIS A 76 -5.24 -13.31 -15.18
N VAL A 77 -4.59 -12.98 -14.07
CA VAL A 77 -3.30 -13.53 -13.67
C VAL A 77 -3.49 -14.42 -12.46
N SER A 78 -3.06 -15.68 -12.58
CA SER A 78 -3.06 -16.67 -11.50
C SER A 78 -1.66 -17.26 -11.39
N PRO A 79 -0.76 -16.60 -10.65
CA PRO A 79 0.59 -17.14 -10.49
C PRO A 79 0.53 -18.47 -9.72
N PRO A 80 1.34 -19.47 -10.12
CA PRO A 80 1.44 -20.70 -9.32
C PRO A 80 1.99 -20.39 -7.91
N ALA A 81 1.73 -21.29 -6.96
CA ALA A 81 2.04 -21.02 -5.54
C ALA A 81 3.53 -20.81 -5.26
N ASP A 82 4.40 -21.37 -6.09
CA ASP A 82 5.86 -21.25 -6.03
C ASP A 82 6.40 -20.04 -6.82
N ALA A 83 5.55 -19.32 -7.57
CA ALA A 83 5.95 -18.10 -8.25
C ALA A 83 6.31 -17.00 -7.24
N GLN A 84 7.09 -16.05 -7.72
CA GLN A 84 7.52 -14.89 -6.94
C GLN A 84 6.96 -13.61 -7.55
N LEU A 85 6.61 -12.67 -6.69
CA LEU A 85 6.24 -11.33 -7.08
C LEU A 85 7.26 -10.37 -6.49
N ARG A 86 7.87 -9.55 -7.36
CA ARG A 86 8.74 -8.48 -6.90
C ARG A 86 7.93 -7.20 -6.80
N MET A 87 7.88 -6.65 -5.61
CA MET A 87 7.25 -5.39 -5.27
C MET A 87 8.30 -4.30 -5.25
N ARG A 88 8.06 -3.18 -5.94
CA ARG A 88 8.99 -2.05 -5.99
C ARG A 88 8.33 -0.77 -5.50
N ALA A 89 9.04 -0.04 -4.65
CA ALA A 89 8.64 1.26 -4.13
C ALA A 89 9.07 2.41 -5.06
N LEU A 90 8.59 3.61 -4.77
CA LEU A 90 8.94 4.84 -5.52
C LEU A 90 10.44 5.17 -5.46
N ASN A 91 11.14 4.77 -4.40
CA ASN A 91 12.57 4.97 -4.22
C ASN A 91 13.42 3.79 -4.73
N ASP A 92 12.87 2.94 -5.59
CA ASP A 92 13.49 1.74 -6.15
C ASP A 92 13.79 0.60 -5.16
N TYR A 93 13.44 0.78 -3.87
CA TYR A 93 13.52 -0.34 -2.93
C TYR A 93 12.60 -1.48 -3.37
N SER A 94 13.06 -2.71 -3.28
CA SER A 94 12.30 -3.86 -3.74
C SER A 94 12.31 -5.00 -2.72
N VAL A 95 11.19 -5.69 -2.65
CA VAL A 95 11.05 -6.93 -1.87
C VAL A 95 10.42 -8.01 -2.74
N ILE A 96 10.72 -9.26 -2.43
CA ILE A 96 10.11 -10.42 -3.10
C ILE A 96 9.15 -11.08 -2.12
N ILE A 97 7.93 -11.33 -2.60
CA ILE A 97 6.93 -12.11 -1.88
C ILE A 97 6.60 -13.38 -2.68
N PRO A 98 6.40 -14.53 -2.03
CA PRO A 98 5.89 -15.71 -2.72
C PRO A 98 4.40 -15.55 -3.02
N ALA A 99 3.95 -16.08 -4.16
CA ALA A 99 2.54 -16.06 -4.53
C ALA A 99 1.65 -16.76 -3.50
N SER A 100 2.17 -17.74 -2.77
CA SER A 100 1.47 -18.43 -1.68
C SER A 100 1.04 -17.49 -0.54
N ASP A 101 1.72 -16.36 -0.31
CA ASP A 101 1.29 -15.37 0.68
C ASP A 101 -0.07 -14.75 0.32
N ILE A 102 -0.35 -14.63 -0.97
CA ILE A 102 -1.58 -14.01 -1.48
C ILE A 102 -2.81 -14.82 -1.07
N SER A 103 -2.77 -16.13 -1.30
CA SER A 103 -3.87 -17.03 -0.93
C SER A 103 -3.94 -17.27 0.57
N ARG A 104 -2.79 -17.32 1.25
CA ARG A 104 -2.72 -17.65 2.68
C ARG A 104 -3.10 -16.48 3.58
N TYR A 105 -2.70 -15.26 3.24
CA TYR A 105 -2.83 -14.09 4.12
C TYR A 105 -3.69 -12.97 3.56
N SER A 106 -4.00 -12.99 2.26
CA SER A 106 -4.78 -11.94 1.59
C SER A 106 -4.26 -10.53 1.89
N PRO A 107 -2.98 -10.23 1.58
CA PRO A 107 -2.46 -8.87 1.80
C PRO A 107 -3.23 -7.85 0.97
N VAL A 108 -3.30 -6.62 1.48
CA VAL A 108 -4.08 -5.53 0.91
C VAL A 108 -3.14 -4.43 0.40
N ILE A 109 -3.38 -3.97 -0.82
CA ILE A 109 -2.75 -2.74 -1.34
C ILE A 109 -3.53 -1.57 -0.78
N ALA A 110 -3.10 -1.10 0.40
CA ALA A 110 -3.78 -0.04 1.13
C ALA A 110 -3.52 1.33 0.49
N TYR A 111 -4.58 2.12 0.37
CA TYR A 111 -4.55 3.51 -0.07
C TYR A 111 -5.06 4.48 1.01
N GLN A 112 -5.54 3.96 2.14
CA GLN A 112 -5.97 4.73 3.30
C GLN A 112 -5.48 4.09 4.61
N ARG A 113 -5.15 4.93 5.57
CA ARG A 113 -4.90 4.58 6.96
C ARG A 113 -5.88 5.35 7.85
N ASP A 114 -6.66 4.65 8.68
CA ASP A 114 -7.67 5.24 9.56
C ASP A 114 -8.64 6.19 8.81
N GLY A 115 -9.05 5.78 7.59
CA GLY A 115 -9.97 6.54 6.75
C GLY A 115 -9.37 7.72 5.99
N GLN A 116 -8.07 7.98 6.12
CA GLN A 116 -7.38 9.09 5.47
C GLN A 116 -6.41 8.59 4.39
N PRO A 117 -6.26 9.33 3.27
CA PRO A 117 -5.23 9.03 2.28
C PRO A 117 -3.84 9.12 2.92
N MET A 118 -2.90 8.36 2.38
CA MET A 118 -1.51 8.41 2.81
C MET A 118 -0.70 9.25 1.82
N PRO A 119 -0.20 10.42 2.21
CA PRO A 119 0.74 11.20 1.39
C PRO A 119 2.03 10.42 1.12
N VAL A 120 2.77 10.80 0.06
CA VAL A 120 4.05 10.16 -0.28
C VAL A 120 5.03 10.23 0.90
N GLU A 121 5.09 11.37 1.57
CA GLU A 121 5.95 11.62 2.72
C GLU A 121 5.59 10.73 3.93
N SER A 122 4.35 10.23 3.97
CA SER A 122 3.82 9.40 5.06
C SER A 122 3.46 7.99 4.57
N PHE A 123 4.41 7.34 3.88
CA PHE A 123 4.35 5.95 3.37
C PHE A 123 3.40 5.70 2.18
N GLY A 124 2.72 6.74 1.67
CA GLY A 124 1.80 6.60 0.53
C GLY A 124 2.47 6.70 -0.85
N PRO A 125 1.67 6.73 -1.90
CA PRO A 125 0.21 6.64 -1.86
C PRO A 125 -0.33 5.23 -1.60
N LEU A 126 0.50 4.19 -1.78
CA LEU A 126 0.11 2.79 -1.63
C LEU A 126 1.07 2.06 -0.69
N PHE A 127 0.50 1.17 0.12
CA PHE A 127 1.23 0.35 1.07
C PHE A 127 0.74 -1.09 0.98
N LEU A 128 1.62 -2.06 0.72
CA LEU A 128 1.25 -3.47 0.82
C LEU A 128 1.22 -3.90 2.28
N MET A 129 0.02 -4.04 2.83
CA MET A 129 -0.17 -4.37 4.24
C MET A 129 -0.62 -5.83 4.42
N TYR A 130 0.09 -6.54 5.28
CA TYR A 130 -0.28 -7.88 5.74
C TYR A 130 -1.19 -7.79 6.99
N PRO A 131 -2.09 -8.77 7.20
CA PRO A 131 -3.00 -8.76 8.35
C PRO A 131 -2.30 -9.22 9.64
N PHE A 132 -1.30 -8.48 10.09
CA PHE A 132 -0.47 -8.79 11.27
C PHE A 132 -1.28 -8.93 12.56
N GLY A 133 -2.45 -8.29 12.64
CA GLY A 133 -3.34 -8.40 13.78
C GLY A 133 -4.06 -9.74 13.86
N GLN A 134 -4.27 -10.40 12.72
CA GLN A 134 -5.05 -11.64 12.59
C GLN A 134 -4.18 -12.90 12.63
N HIS A 135 -2.91 -12.79 12.18
CA HIS A 135 -1.99 -13.91 12.03
C HIS A 135 -0.72 -13.65 12.84
N HIS A 136 -0.62 -14.31 13.96
CA HIS A 136 0.49 -14.13 14.88
C HIS A 136 1.83 -14.58 14.27
N GLU A 137 1.83 -15.58 13.38
CA GLU A 137 3.02 -16.04 12.65
C GLU A 137 3.60 -14.99 11.68
N LEU A 138 2.82 -13.97 11.33
CA LEU A 138 3.31 -12.84 10.51
C LEU A 138 4.18 -11.87 11.32
N ARG A 139 4.15 -11.91 12.64
CA ARG A 139 4.85 -10.96 13.52
C ARG A 139 6.34 -11.28 13.61
N THR A 140 7.00 -11.37 12.48
CA THR A 140 8.44 -11.62 12.35
C THR A 140 9.05 -10.64 11.36
N GLN A 141 10.35 -10.39 11.48
CA GLN A 141 11.08 -9.49 10.58
C GLN A 141 10.91 -9.86 9.12
N LYS A 142 10.81 -11.14 8.81
CA LYS A 142 10.58 -11.67 7.46
C LYS A 142 9.33 -11.06 6.81
N TYR A 143 8.21 -11.05 7.52
CA TYR A 143 6.95 -10.52 6.98
C TYR A 143 6.85 -9.00 7.10
N TYR A 144 7.44 -8.40 8.13
CA TYR A 144 7.55 -6.94 8.20
C TYR A 144 8.32 -6.38 6.99
N ASN A 145 9.36 -7.06 6.54
CA ASN A 145 10.11 -6.67 5.35
C ASN A 145 9.32 -6.82 4.05
N ARG A 146 8.29 -7.67 4.03
CA ARG A 146 7.40 -7.84 2.87
C ARG A 146 6.32 -6.76 2.78
N ALA A 147 5.99 -6.12 3.89
CA ALA A 147 5.05 -5.02 3.95
C ALA A 147 5.72 -3.74 3.46
N ILE A 148 5.76 -3.56 2.14
CA ILE A 148 6.44 -2.46 1.48
C ILE A 148 5.54 -1.22 1.39
N TRP A 149 6.07 -0.06 1.84
CA TRP A 149 5.43 1.25 1.68
C TRP A 149 5.83 1.92 0.36
N GLN A 150 5.10 2.94 -0.06
CA GLN A 150 5.29 3.65 -1.32
C GLN A 150 5.29 2.70 -2.53
N LEU A 151 4.49 1.63 -2.46
CA LEU A 151 4.41 0.65 -3.54
C LEU A 151 4.03 1.34 -4.85
N SER A 152 4.82 1.13 -5.89
CA SER A 152 4.62 1.72 -7.22
C SER A 152 4.54 0.70 -8.35
N GLU A 153 5.22 -0.45 -8.21
CA GLU A 153 5.24 -1.47 -9.26
C GLU A 153 5.20 -2.89 -8.68
N ILE A 154 4.55 -3.78 -9.41
CA ILE A 154 4.49 -5.21 -9.15
C ILE A 154 4.99 -5.93 -10.41
N PHE A 155 5.98 -6.81 -10.24
CA PHE A 155 6.47 -7.69 -11.30
C PHE A 155 6.12 -9.13 -10.93
N ILE A 156 5.43 -9.82 -11.82
CA ILE A 156 5.06 -11.23 -11.67
C ILE A 156 6.10 -12.04 -12.44
N GLU A 157 6.88 -12.84 -11.70
CA GLU A 157 8.03 -13.60 -12.22
C GLU A 157 7.77 -15.11 -12.16
#